data_af324ddc419acd0e477fd9bc772744ef
#
_entry.id   af324ddc419acd0e477fd9bc772744ef
#
_cell.length_a   1.000
_cell.length_b   1.000
_cell.length_c   1.000
_cell.angle_alpha   90.00
_cell.angle_beta   90.00
_cell.angle_gamma   90.00
#
_symmetry.space_group_name_H-M   'P 1'
#
loop_
_entity.id
_entity.type
_entity.pdbx_description
1 polymer ?
#
loop_
_entity_poly.entity_id
_entity_poly.type
_entity_poly.pdbx_seq_one_letter_code
_entity_poly.pdbx_strand_id
1 'polypeptide(L)'
;MMYFVPSWYHGNEYKENEQYFYVRRAVTEFDDSVKQIQMFNRNDIMDYKILNLSYSPNFRHFLHRQSVFHAPYWSCFDAIQEIKRKQVDILSFHDLMWPEHTEFVYTQFCIIAYVNKQKYAEIQFGEDGNMIEVFLFQDNMVVRKNVYDDRGFLSVTIIYENNQPIYEQYLDGKGNWKLCHFFEDGHIEINGENPFYLIENKRFKFDHLSYNSMESLIEEVFSTYLDEMTSTDDIFCLAMHVLHHDMLEKLFEKRKTILSFYQNRLELFEDPELKSLIQNTNYCIVDSKHKISLLEDYVEKKLPIVDITPFDTRADFGISQQLTVQNILVPIDTIEQSKFEELILLFAKYFEINETARVHFFTRNADWNRVSTVLNYVQDVLRINDLDTRLARGEDQLAAEFDLDEEKKVPIKFFVDQCVDELSISKCIREQRIMVDVTTQ
;
A
#
# COMPACT_ATOMS: atom_id res chain seq x y z
N MET A 1 -15.76 -7.78 -21.60
CA MET A 1 -15.24 -6.80 -20.63
C MET A 1 -14.25 -7.49 -19.72
N MET A 2 -13.25 -6.80 -19.19
CA MET A 2 -12.31 -7.35 -18.19
C MET A 2 -12.56 -6.70 -16.84
N TYR A 3 -12.60 -7.51 -15.78
CA TYR A 3 -12.76 -7.03 -14.42
C TYR A 3 -11.49 -7.34 -13.61
N PHE A 4 -11.00 -6.35 -12.87
CA PHE A 4 -9.91 -6.51 -11.93
C PHE A 4 -10.47 -6.57 -10.51
N VAL A 5 -10.18 -7.63 -9.77
CA VAL A 5 -10.48 -7.77 -8.35
C VAL A 5 -9.15 -7.66 -7.59
N PRO A 6 -8.76 -6.44 -7.17
CA PRO A 6 -7.49 -6.23 -6.48
C PRO A 6 -7.54 -6.70 -5.04
N SER A 7 -6.36 -6.88 -4.44
CA SER A 7 -6.19 -7.17 -3.01
C SER A 7 -5.60 -5.97 -2.25
N TRP A 8 -6.22 -4.82 -2.39
CA TRP A 8 -5.77 -3.58 -1.74
C TRP A 8 -6.30 -3.52 -0.30
N TYR A 9 -5.66 -4.32 0.56
CA TYR A 9 -6.05 -4.49 1.96
C TYR A 9 -4.97 -4.03 2.93
N HIS A 10 -5.39 -3.62 4.11
CA HIS A 10 -4.51 -3.36 5.25
C HIS A 10 -4.48 -4.57 6.18
N GLY A 11 -3.37 -5.30 6.20
CA GLY A 11 -3.25 -6.52 6.98
C GLY A 11 -4.32 -7.54 6.61
N ASN A 12 -5.07 -8.02 7.59
CA ASN A 12 -6.15 -8.98 7.43
C ASN A 12 -7.54 -8.33 7.54
N GLU A 13 -7.69 -7.08 7.12
CA GLU A 13 -8.95 -6.35 7.14
C GLU A 13 -9.37 -5.92 5.74
N TYR A 14 -10.68 -5.93 5.45
CA TYR A 14 -11.25 -5.38 4.21
C TYR A 14 -11.24 -3.84 4.22
N LYS A 15 -10.09 -3.27 4.53
CA LYS A 15 -9.86 -1.83 4.59
C LYS A 15 -8.62 -1.43 3.84
N GLU A 16 -8.66 -0.26 3.21
CA GLU A 16 -7.52 0.38 2.59
C GLU A 16 -6.47 0.79 3.63
N ASN A 17 -5.21 0.77 3.23
CA ASN A 17 -4.10 1.27 4.03
C ASN A 17 -3.85 2.75 3.74
N GLU A 18 -4.72 3.65 4.20
CA GLU A 18 -4.44 5.09 4.18
C GLU A 18 -3.51 5.45 5.32
N GLN A 19 -2.53 6.33 5.05
CA GLN A 19 -1.55 6.79 6.02
C GLN A 19 -1.62 8.30 6.22
N TYR A 20 -1.16 8.75 7.39
CA TYR A 20 -1.02 10.17 7.65
C TYR A 20 0.08 10.78 6.78
N PHE A 21 -0.08 12.04 6.39
CA PHE A 21 0.84 12.73 5.47
C PHE A 21 2.30 12.74 5.93
N TYR A 22 2.56 12.63 7.24
CA TYR A 22 3.90 12.60 7.82
C TYR A 22 4.51 11.20 7.91
N VAL A 23 3.75 10.15 7.61
CA VAL A 23 4.25 8.77 7.55
C VAL A 23 4.74 8.49 6.14
N ARG A 24 6.04 8.21 6.00
CA ARG A 24 6.58 7.85 4.69
C ARG A 24 6.17 6.44 4.31
N ARG A 25 5.38 6.32 3.27
CA ARG A 25 4.88 5.05 2.78
C ARG A 25 5.97 4.23 2.09
N ALA A 26 6.11 2.96 2.48
CA ALA A 26 6.77 1.96 1.67
C ALA A 26 5.73 1.33 0.73
N VAL A 27 5.69 1.80 -0.51
CA VAL A 27 5.33 1.01 -1.69
C VAL A 27 3.92 0.41 -1.79
N THR A 28 2.92 1.19 -2.20
CA THR A 28 1.76 0.67 -2.93
C THR A 28 2.01 0.54 -4.45
N GLU A 29 3.09 1.12 -4.96
CA GLU A 29 3.39 1.23 -6.39
C GLU A 29 3.82 -0.09 -7.04
N PHE A 30 4.28 -1.07 -6.24
CA PHE A 30 4.64 -2.42 -6.68
C PHE A 30 3.51 -3.42 -6.47
N ASP A 31 2.30 -3.05 -6.81
CA ASP A 31 1.14 -3.94 -6.81
C ASP A 31 0.85 -4.43 -8.24
N ASP A 32 0.53 -5.71 -8.38
CA ASP A 32 0.25 -6.32 -9.68
C ASP A 32 -0.99 -5.74 -10.34
N SER A 33 -2.08 -5.54 -9.59
CA SER A 33 -3.33 -4.99 -10.10
C SER A 33 -3.14 -3.55 -10.56
N VAL A 34 -2.39 -2.73 -9.79
CA VAL A 34 -2.04 -1.36 -10.18
C VAL A 34 -1.30 -1.38 -11.52
N LYS A 35 -0.26 -2.24 -11.66
CA LYS A 35 0.54 -2.32 -12.89
C LYS A 35 -0.27 -2.82 -14.09
N GLN A 36 -1.11 -3.80 -13.89
CA GLN A 36 -2.01 -4.31 -14.94
C GLN A 36 -2.98 -3.22 -15.41
N ILE A 37 -3.60 -2.48 -14.50
CA ILE A 37 -4.49 -1.37 -14.84
C ILE A 37 -3.74 -0.23 -15.52
N GLN A 38 -2.55 0.12 -15.06
CA GLN A 38 -1.69 1.10 -15.73
C GLN A 38 -1.36 0.68 -17.17
N MET A 39 -1.09 -0.61 -17.41
CA MET A 39 -0.85 -1.12 -18.77
C MET A 39 -2.07 -0.98 -19.67
N PHE A 40 -3.29 -1.22 -19.16
CA PHE A 40 -4.52 -1.02 -19.90
C PHE A 40 -4.71 0.45 -20.26
N ASN A 41 -4.56 1.36 -19.30
CA ASN A 41 -4.66 2.80 -19.54
C ASN A 41 -3.64 3.31 -20.57
N ARG A 42 -2.41 2.84 -20.50
CA ARG A 42 -1.33 3.25 -21.43
C ARG A 42 -1.56 2.79 -22.88
N ASN A 43 -2.30 1.70 -23.05
CA ASN A 43 -2.65 1.16 -24.36
C ASN A 43 -4.06 1.56 -24.81
N ASP A 44 -4.66 2.55 -24.15
CA ASP A 44 -6.02 3.04 -24.44
C ASP A 44 -7.10 1.93 -24.43
N ILE A 45 -6.86 0.86 -23.66
CA ILE A 45 -7.83 -0.23 -23.48
C ILE A 45 -8.77 0.19 -22.36
N MET A 46 -9.99 0.62 -22.74
CA MET A 46 -10.99 1.12 -21.79
C MET A 46 -12.11 0.11 -21.46
N ASP A 47 -12.08 -1.10 -22.04
CA ASP A 47 -13.06 -2.15 -21.77
C ASP A 47 -12.69 -2.96 -20.52
N TYR A 48 -12.54 -2.27 -19.39
CA TYR A 48 -12.30 -2.88 -18.10
C TYR A 48 -13.02 -2.14 -16.96
N LYS A 49 -13.09 -2.78 -15.78
CA LYS A 49 -13.63 -2.20 -14.54
C LYS A 49 -12.91 -2.78 -13.32
N ILE A 50 -12.64 -1.96 -12.32
CA ILE A 50 -12.10 -2.37 -11.03
C ILE A 50 -13.28 -2.74 -10.11
N LEU A 51 -13.20 -3.89 -9.45
CA LEU A 51 -14.15 -4.32 -8.43
C LEU A 51 -13.45 -4.26 -7.07
N ASN A 52 -13.60 -3.13 -6.39
CA ASN A 52 -12.95 -2.90 -5.10
C ASN A 52 -13.80 -3.46 -3.95
N LEU A 53 -13.24 -4.44 -3.23
CA LEU A 53 -13.88 -5.11 -2.10
C LEU A 53 -13.49 -4.50 -0.75
N SER A 54 -12.48 -3.62 -0.71
CA SER A 54 -12.04 -2.95 0.51
C SER A 54 -12.87 -1.69 0.79
N TYR A 55 -13.03 -1.37 2.08
CA TYR A 55 -13.47 -0.04 2.50
C TYR A 55 -12.35 0.97 2.27
N SER A 56 -12.58 1.88 1.34
CA SER A 56 -11.55 2.79 0.83
C SER A 56 -12.09 4.23 0.76
N PRO A 57 -12.13 4.96 1.89
CA PRO A 57 -12.70 6.30 1.95
C PRO A 57 -11.86 7.33 1.17
N ASN A 58 -10.59 7.04 0.89
CA ASN A 58 -9.68 7.92 0.12
C ASN A 58 -9.36 7.35 -1.27
N PHE A 59 -10.30 6.59 -1.84
CA PHE A 59 -10.03 5.81 -3.04
C PHE A 59 -9.68 6.66 -4.27
N ARG A 60 -10.25 7.85 -4.41
CA ARG A 60 -9.93 8.78 -5.52
C ARG A 60 -8.49 9.29 -5.41
N HIS A 61 -8.04 9.64 -4.21
CA HIS A 61 -6.66 10.01 -3.95
C HIS A 61 -5.71 8.83 -4.21
N PHE A 62 -6.09 7.61 -3.77
CA PHE A 62 -5.35 6.40 -4.09
C PHE A 62 -5.19 6.22 -5.61
N LEU A 63 -6.28 6.26 -6.39
CA LEU A 63 -6.23 6.11 -7.85
C LEU A 63 -5.39 7.21 -8.51
N HIS A 64 -5.43 8.43 -7.98
CA HIS A 64 -4.61 9.54 -8.47
C HIS A 64 -3.11 9.27 -8.22
N ARG A 65 -2.74 8.89 -7.02
CA ARG A 65 -1.34 8.53 -6.66
C ARG A 65 -0.81 7.38 -7.54
N GLN A 66 -1.67 6.43 -7.88
CA GLN A 66 -1.32 5.31 -8.77
C GLN A 66 -1.37 5.66 -10.27
N SER A 67 -1.62 6.91 -10.65
CA SER A 67 -1.75 7.35 -12.05
C SER A 67 -2.85 6.61 -12.84
N VAL A 68 -3.91 6.18 -12.16
CA VAL A 68 -5.07 5.48 -12.74
C VAL A 68 -6.40 6.17 -12.38
N PHE A 69 -6.39 7.47 -12.18
CA PHE A 69 -7.53 8.27 -11.69
C PHE A 69 -8.81 8.11 -12.52
N HIS A 70 -8.70 7.88 -13.82
CA HIS A 70 -9.86 7.71 -14.70
C HIS A 70 -10.33 6.25 -14.83
N ALA A 71 -9.73 5.31 -14.10
CA ALA A 71 -10.12 3.92 -14.14
C ALA A 71 -11.58 3.75 -13.67
N PRO A 72 -12.45 3.11 -14.47
CA PRO A 72 -13.81 2.82 -14.02
C PRO A 72 -13.79 1.80 -12.89
N TYR A 73 -14.55 2.05 -11.84
CA TYR A 73 -14.61 1.15 -10.69
C TYR A 73 -16.03 0.98 -10.15
N TRP A 74 -16.21 -0.08 -9.39
CA TRP A 74 -17.31 -0.31 -8.47
C TRP A 74 -16.70 -0.59 -7.09
N SER A 75 -17.33 -0.07 -6.04
CA SER A 75 -16.93 -0.28 -4.65
C SER A 75 -18.04 -1.04 -3.93
N CYS A 76 -17.67 -2.15 -3.28
CA CYS A 76 -18.58 -2.94 -2.47
C CYS A 76 -19.12 -2.13 -1.30
N PHE A 77 -18.29 -1.33 -0.64
CA PHE A 77 -18.72 -0.49 0.47
C PHE A 77 -19.58 0.68 0.04
N ASP A 78 -19.35 1.29 -1.14
CA ASP A 78 -20.28 2.26 -1.70
C ASP A 78 -21.66 1.64 -1.93
N ALA A 79 -21.69 0.38 -2.39
CA ALA A 79 -22.93 -0.36 -2.57
C ALA A 79 -23.64 -0.60 -1.21
N ILE A 80 -22.94 -1.09 -0.21
CA ILE A 80 -23.44 -1.35 1.15
C ILE A 80 -23.97 -0.07 1.80
N GLN A 81 -23.21 1.02 1.72
CA GLN A 81 -23.57 2.33 2.29
C GLN A 81 -24.58 3.11 1.43
N GLU A 82 -25.02 2.58 0.28
CA GLU A 82 -25.88 3.29 -0.68
C GLU A 82 -25.31 4.65 -1.13
N ILE A 83 -24.00 4.77 -1.29
CA ILE A 83 -23.35 6.01 -1.73
C ILE A 83 -23.58 6.20 -3.22
N LYS A 84 -24.32 7.25 -3.57
CA LYS A 84 -24.60 7.66 -4.96
C LYS A 84 -23.79 8.88 -5.40
N ARG A 85 -23.04 9.45 -4.47
CA ARG A 85 -22.38 10.73 -4.66
C ARG A 85 -21.22 10.59 -5.64
N LYS A 86 -21.35 11.24 -6.79
CA LYS A 86 -20.27 11.40 -7.77
C LYS A 86 -19.57 12.75 -7.65
N GLN A 87 -20.24 13.74 -7.08
CA GLN A 87 -19.71 15.08 -6.89
C GLN A 87 -18.85 15.09 -5.63
N VAL A 88 -17.72 15.77 -5.72
CA VAL A 88 -16.80 16.01 -4.61
C VAL A 88 -17.05 17.38 -4.04
N ASP A 89 -17.31 17.45 -2.74
CA ASP A 89 -17.33 18.68 -1.99
C ASP A 89 -16.10 18.68 -1.08
N ILE A 90 -15.24 19.67 -1.24
CA ILE A 90 -14.06 19.79 -0.38
C ILE A 90 -14.52 20.09 1.03
N LEU A 91 -14.22 19.19 1.96
CA LEU A 91 -14.55 19.34 3.38
C LEU A 91 -13.30 19.78 4.14
N SER A 92 -13.39 20.96 4.75
CA SER A 92 -12.39 21.46 5.69
C SER A 92 -12.82 21.14 7.13
N PHE A 93 -11.87 20.99 8.04
CA PHE A 93 -12.20 20.89 9.47
C PHE A 93 -12.95 22.13 10.00
N HIS A 94 -12.81 23.30 9.36
CA HIS A 94 -13.59 24.50 9.69
C HIS A 94 -15.08 24.37 9.36
N ASP A 95 -15.47 23.47 8.45
CA ASP A 95 -16.86 23.24 8.07
C ASP A 95 -17.58 22.32 9.07
N LEU A 96 -16.83 21.71 10.01
CA LEU A 96 -17.40 20.86 11.05
C LEU A 96 -18.03 21.72 12.16
N MET A 97 -19.07 21.17 12.80
CA MET A 97 -19.71 21.82 13.94
C MET A 97 -18.85 21.65 15.19
N TRP A 98 -18.17 22.72 15.59
CA TRP A 98 -17.38 22.75 16.82
C TRP A 98 -18.15 23.41 17.98
N PRO A 99 -17.86 23.03 19.23
CA PRO A 99 -18.35 23.77 20.39
C PRO A 99 -17.94 25.24 20.36
N GLU A 100 -18.72 26.10 21.02
CA GLU A 100 -18.36 27.50 21.18
C GLU A 100 -16.99 27.66 21.86
N HIS A 101 -16.23 28.68 21.46
CA HIS A 101 -14.88 28.95 21.98
C HIS A 101 -13.85 27.83 21.73
N THR A 102 -14.00 27.08 20.63
CA THR A 102 -12.96 26.11 20.20
C THR A 102 -11.73 26.88 19.70
N GLU A 103 -10.57 26.55 20.25
CA GLU A 103 -9.27 27.06 19.86
C GLU A 103 -8.50 25.99 19.09
N PHE A 104 -7.94 26.31 17.91
CA PHE A 104 -7.16 25.39 17.10
C PHE A 104 -5.67 25.64 17.28
N VAL A 105 -4.93 24.58 17.60
CA VAL A 105 -3.47 24.58 17.68
C VAL A 105 -2.91 23.73 16.54
N TYR A 106 -2.12 24.36 15.68
CA TYR A 106 -1.48 23.70 14.55
C TYR A 106 -0.14 23.11 14.98
N THR A 107 0.02 21.83 14.80
CA THR A 107 1.27 21.10 15.05
C THR A 107 1.91 20.66 13.72
N GLN A 108 3.07 20.03 13.79
CA GLN A 108 3.72 19.46 12.60
C GLN A 108 3.02 18.20 12.08
N PHE A 109 2.14 17.56 12.88
CA PHE A 109 1.56 16.26 12.57
C PHE A 109 0.04 16.29 12.45
N CYS A 110 -0.64 17.19 13.19
CA CYS A 110 -2.09 17.27 13.24
C CYS A 110 -2.54 18.65 13.70
N ILE A 111 -3.85 18.89 13.64
CA ILE A 111 -4.48 20.07 14.29
C ILE A 111 -5.19 19.59 15.53
N ILE A 112 -4.95 20.25 16.66
CA ILE A 112 -5.60 19.95 17.93
C ILE A 112 -6.63 21.01 18.25
N ALA A 113 -7.87 20.62 18.50
CA ALA A 113 -8.94 21.49 18.95
C ALA A 113 -9.05 21.44 20.47
N TYR A 114 -9.02 22.61 21.10
CA TYR A 114 -9.21 22.79 22.55
C TYR A 114 -10.54 23.49 22.85
N VAL A 115 -11.25 23.01 23.86
CA VAL A 115 -12.44 23.64 24.42
C VAL A 115 -12.20 23.83 25.91
N ASN A 116 -12.29 25.06 26.42
CA ASN A 116 -11.99 25.39 27.81
C ASN A 116 -10.64 24.84 28.31
N LYS A 117 -9.60 24.93 27.48
CA LYS A 117 -8.24 24.43 27.72
C LYS A 117 -8.11 22.90 27.84
N GLN A 118 -9.15 22.15 27.57
CA GLN A 118 -9.10 20.69 27.48
C GLN A 118 -9.03 20.25 26.02
N LYS A 119 -8.23 19.23 25.72
CA LYS A 119 -8.17 18.63 24.39
C LYS A 119 -9.54 18.03 24.06
N TYR A 120 -10.19 18.58 23.03
CA TYR A 120 -11.49 18.15 22.56
C TYR A 120 -11.40 17.25 21.33
N ALA A 121 -10.52 17.60 20.38
CA ALA A 121 -10.36 16.80 19.18
C ALA A 121 -8.92 16.86 18.65
N GLU A 122 -8.60 15.86 17.83
CA GLU A 122 -7.39 15.78 17.01
C GLU A 122 -7.78 15.47 15.58
N ILE A 123 -7.32 16.32 14.65
CA ILE A 123 -7.68 16.26 13.24
C ILE A 123 -6.46 15.78 12.48
N GLN A 124 -6.62 14.67 11.76
CA GLN A 124 -5.56 14.01 10.99
C GLN A 124 -5.78 14.16 9.50
N PHE A 125 -4.68 14.24 8.78
CA PHE A 125 -4.66 14.45 7.34
C PHE A 125 -3.93 13.32 6.63
N GLY A 126 -4.42 12.93 5.46
CA GLY A 126 -3.82 11.94 4.57
C GLY A 126 -2.65 12.49 3.77
N GLU A 127 -2.02 11.64 2.97
CA GLU A 127 -0.83 11.98 2.17
C GLU A 127 -1.08 13.15 1.19
N ASP A 128 -2.30 13.32 0.70
CA ASP A 128 -2.68 14.40 -0.22
C ASP A 128 -3.15 15.67 0.51
N GLY A 129 -3.04 15.71 1.84
CA GLY A 129 -3.41 16.85 2.68
C GLY A 129 -4.91 16.99 2.92
N ASN A 130 -5.72 16.02 2.50
CA ASN A 130 -7.14 15.95 2.82
C ASN A 130 -7.37 15.48 4.26
N MET A 131 -8.40 16.01 4.92
CA MET A 131 -8.82 15.54 6.23
C MET A 131 -9.37 14.10 6.12
N ILE A 132 -8.77 13.17 6.86
CA ILE A 132 -9.18 11.77 6.83
C ILE A 132 -9.85 11.32 8.12
N GLU A 133 -9.39 11.79 9.27
CA GLU A 133 -9.88 11.35 10.57
C GLU A 133 -9.98 12.50 11.57
N VAL A 134 -10.97 12.41 12.45
CA VAL A 134 -11.11 13.31 13.61
C VAL A 134 -11.35 12.44 14.84
N PHE A 135 -10.41 12.47 15.77
CA PHE A 135 -10.54 11.85 17.09
C PHE A 135 -11.19 12.84 18.05
N LEU A 136 -12.22 12.41 18.74
CA LEU A 136 -12.89 13.19 19.79
C LEU A 136 -12.50 12.64 21.17
N PHE A 137 -12.21 13.54 22.09
CA PHE A 137 -11.72 13.24 23.42
C PHE A 137 -12.70 13.68 24.49
N GLN A 138 -12.80 12.88 25.54
CA GLN A 138 -13.41 13.25 26.81
C GLN A 138 -12.47 12.80 27.93
N ASP A 139 -12.12 13.70 28.86
CA ASP A 139 -11.18 13.44 29.97
C ASP A 139 -9.84 12.83 29.51
N ASN A 140 -9.31 13.33 28.39
CA ASN A 140 -8.09 12.86 27.69
C ASN A 140 -8.17 11.43 27.13
N MET A 141 -9.33 10.79 27.13
CA MET A 141 -9.55 9.50 26.50
C MET A 141 -10.27 9.68 25.16
N VAL A 142 -9.90 8.88 24.17
CA VAL A 142 -10.62 8.83 22.91
C VAL A 142 -12.00 8.19 23.17
N VAL A 143 -13.06 8.89 22.79
CA VAL A 143 -14.44 8.38 22.90
C VAL A 143 -15.06 8.09 21.54
N ARG A 144 -14.54 8.73 20.49
CA ARG A 144 -15.02 8.56 19.12
C ARG A 144 -13.93 8.90 18.12
N LYS A 145 -13.88 8.16 17.01
CA LYS A 145 -13.14 8.50 15.81
C LYS A 145 -14.11 8.63 14.63
N ASN A 146 -14.09 9.74 13.93
CA ASN A 146 -14.85 9.96 12.72
C ASN A 146 -13.91 9.83 11.52
N VAL A 147 -14.29 9.01 10.52
CA VAL A 147 -13.55 8.80 9.27
C VAL A 147 -14.30 9.48 8.13
N TYR A 148 -13.62 10.31 7.38
CA TYR A 148 -14.18 11.10 6.30
C TYR A 148 -13.79 10.53 4.94
N ASP A 149 -14.75 10.50 4.03
CA ASP A 149 -14.54 10.13 2.64
C ASP A 149 -13.98 11.31 1.84
N ASP A 150 -13.10 11.06 0.88
CA ASP A 150 -12.48 12.08 0.04
C ASP A 150 -13.47 12.84 -0.87
N ARG A 151 -14.72 12.39 -0.92
CA ARG A 151 -15.85 13.09 -1.56
C ARG A 151 -16.54 14.10 -0.63
N GLY A 152 -16.07 14.24 0.62
CA GLY A 152 -16.49 15.28 1.57
C GLY A 152 -17.71 14.93 2.40
N PHE A 153 -17.77 13.76 3.00
CA PHE A 153 -18.80 13.36 3.96
C PHE A 153 -18.25 12.43 5.03
N LEU A 154 -18.93 12.37 6.17
CA LEU A 154 -18.62 11.43 7.24
C LEU A 154 -19.05 10.01 6.79
N SER A 155 -18.11 9.11 6.67
CA SER A 155 -18.33 7.76 6.14
C SER A 155 -18.44 6.70 7.26
N VAL A 156 -17.58 6.77 8.27
CA VAL A 156 -17.56 5.83 9.39
C VAL A 156 -17.37 6.58 10.69
N THR A 157 -18.03 6.10 11.73
CA THR A 157 -17.83 6.52 13.12
C THR A 157 -17.45 5.31 13.98
N ILE A 158 -16.31 5.39 14.66
CA ILE A 158 -15.82 4.35 15.57
C ILE A 158 -16.01 4.82 17.00
N ILE A 159 -16.64 4.00 17.82
CA ILE A 159 -16.91 4.30 19.22
C ILE A 159 -15.88 3.59 20.09
N TYR A 160 -15.39 4.31 21.09
CA TYR A 160 -14.36 3.85 22.01
C TYR A 160 -14.86 3.84 23.45
N GLU A 161 -14.43 2.84 24.20
CA GLU A 161 -14.50 2.80 25.66
C GLU A 161 -13.10 2.53 26.21
N ASN A 162 -12.66 3.33 27.18
CA ASN A 162 -11.33 3.22 27.79
C ASN A 162 -10.17 3.17 26.75
N ASN A 163 -10.24 3.98 25.71
CA ASN A 163 -9.32 4.01 24.58
C ASN A 163 -9.28 2.71 23.72
N GLN A 164 -10.26 1.80 23.88
CA GLN A 164 -10.39 0.62 23.04
C GLN A 164 -11.59 0.78 22.11
N PRO A 165 -11.47 0.49 20.81
CA PRO A 165 -12.59 0.53 19.89
C PRO A 165 -13.55 -0.62 20.22
N ILE A 166 -14.85 -0.31 20.32
CA ILE A 166 -15.90 -1.27 20.63
C ILE A 166 -16.64 -1.69 19.38
N TYR A 167 -17.05 -0.71 18.58
CA TYR A 167 -17.72 -0.95 17.31
C TYR A 167 -17.51 0.21 16.35
N GLU A 168 -17.72 -0.06 15.07
CA GLU A 168 -17.74 0.95 14.01
C GLU A 168 -19.07 0.94 13.26
N GLN A 169 -19.56 2.14 12.97
CA GLN A 169 -20.81 2.35 12.22
C GLN A 169 -20.49 2.93 10.86
N TYR A 170 -20.85 2.22 9.81
CA TYR A 170 -20.79 2.70 8.43
C TYR A 170 -22.05 3.48 8.10
N LEU A 171 -21.91 4.67 7.56
CA LEU A 171 -22.99 5.63 7.36
C LEU A 171 -23.32 5.77 5.87
N ASP A 172 -24.57 6.09 5.57
CA ASP A 172 -24.97 6.51 4.23
C ASP A 172 -24.50 7.96 3.96
N GLY A 173 -24.63 8.43 2.71
CA GLY A 173 -24.25 9.80 2.34
C GLY A 173 -25.03 10.94 3.03
N LYS A 174 -25.98 10.58 3.93
CA LYS A 174 -26.76 11.52 4.74
C LYS A 174 -26.42 11.45 6.23
N GLY A 175 -25.53 10.54 6.62
CA GLY A 175 -25.11 10.32 8.00
C GLY A 175 -26.00 9.34 8.79
N ASN A 176 -26.90 8.60 8.13
CA ASN A 176 -27.64 7.53 8.79
C ASN A 176 -26.81 6.25 8.81
N TRP A 177 -26.80 5.53 9.93
CA TRP A 177 -26.08 4.27 10.00
C TRP A 177 -26.72 3.18 9.12
N LYS A 178 -25.88 2.40 8.47
CA LYS A 178 -26.24 1.29 7.58
C LYS A 178 -25.94 -0.06 8.18
N LEU A 179 -24.74 -0.18 8.70
CA LEU A 179 -24.28 -1.36 9.41
C LEU A 179 -23.39 -0.97 10.60
N CYS A 180 -23.35 -1.85 11.58
CA CYS A 180 -22.50 -1.78 12.75
C CYS A 180 -21.63 -3.04 12.80
N HIS A 181 -20.31 -2.88 12.87
CA HIS A 181 -19.34 -3.96 13.01
C HIS A 181 -18.75 -3.92 14.43
N PHE A 182 -18.88 -4.99 15.18
CA PHE A 182 -18.41 -5.12 16.54
C PHE A 182 -17.03 -5.76 16.58
N PHE A 183 -16.10 -5.12 17.29
CA PHE A 183 -14.71 -5.61 17.33
C PHE A 183 -14.48 -6.79 18.27
N GLU A 184 -15.39 -7.06 19.22
CA GLU A 184 -15.25 -8.13 20.20
C GLU A 184 -15.28 -9.52 19.54
N ASP A 185 -16.19 -9.73 18.60
CA ASP A 185 -16.41 -11.03 17.94
C ASP A 185 -16.48 -10.93 16.40
N GLY A 186 -16.36 -9.73 15.86
CA GLY A 186 -16.38 -9.50 14.41
C GLY A 186 -17.74 -9.56 13.75
N HIS A 187 -18.83 -9.73 14.52
CA HIS A 187 -20.17 -9.78 13.95
C HIS A 187 -20.64 -8.41 13.42
N ILE A 188 -21.58 -8.44 12.51
CA ILE A 188 -22.14 -7.26 11.86
C ILE A 188 -23.65 -7.24 12.01
N GLU A 189 -24.19 -6.09 12.38
CA GLU A 189 -25.62 -5.81 12.39
C GLU A 189 -25.98 -4.82 11.28
N ILE A 190 -27.04 -5.14 10.52
CA ILE A 190 -27.62 -4.27 9.50
C ILE A 190 -28.74 -3.45 10.12
N ASN A 191 -28.85 -2.18 9.72
CA ASN A 191 -29.95 -1.33 10.14
C ASN A 191 -31.29 -1.87 9.62
N GLY A 192 -32.12 -2.42 10.53
CA GLY A 192 -33.42 -3.00 10.19
C GLY A 192 -34.43 -2.01 9.62
N GLU A 193 -34.25 -0.69 9.81
CA GLU A 193 -35.11 0.35 9.21
C GLU A 193 -34.71 0.63 7.73
N ASN A 194 -33.46 0.34 7.37
CA ASN A 194 -32.95 0.49 6.00
C ASN A 194 -32.08 -0.71 5.57
N PRO A 195 -32.64 -1.93 5.50
CA PRO A 195 -31.90 -3.16 5.22
C PRO A 195 -31.68 -3.36 3.71
N PHE A 196 -31.14 -2.35 3.04
CA PHE A 196 -30.93 -2.38 1.58
C PHE A 196 -29.51 -1.96 1.24
N TYR A 197 -29.03 -2.46 0.10
CA TYR A 197 -27.80 -2.01 -0.55
C TYR A 197 -28.09 -1.68 -2.03
N LEU A 198 -27.11 -1.07 -2.72
CA LEU A 198 -27.30 -0.52 -4.04
C LEU A 198 -26.31 -1.12 -5.04
N ILE A 199 -26.82 -1.82 -6.06
CA ILE A 199 -26.00 -2.20 -7.22
C ILE A 199 -26.41 -1.28 -8.38
N GLU A 200 -25.48 -0.39 -8.76
CA GLU A 200 -25.72 0.71 -9.72
C GLU A 200 -26.96 1.55 -9.30
N ASN A 201 -28.10 1.36 -9.93
CA ASN A 201 -29.35 2.09 -9.62
C ASN A 201 -30.44 1.21 -9.03
N LYS A 202 -30.18 -0.09 -8.81
CA LYS A 202 -31.15 -1.02 -8.23
C LYS A 202 -30.85 -1.24 -6.75
N ARG A 203 -31.91 -1.22 -5.94
CA ARG A 203 -31.84 -1.55 -4.52
C ARG A 203 -32.15 -3.02 -4.31
N PHE A 204 -31.28 -3.68 -3.54
CA PHE A 204 -31.44 -5.05 -3.10
C PHE A 204 -31.58 -5.07 -1.57
N LYS A 205 -32.31 -6.02 -1.07
CA LYS A 205 -32.45 -6.19 0.38
C LYS A 205 -31.41 -7.20 0.83
N PHE A 206 -30.75 -6.93 1.95
CA PHE A 206 -29.88 -7.91 2.60
C PHE A 206 -30.68 -9.16 2.97
N ASP A 207 -30.10 -10.33 2.72
CA ASP A 207 -30.71 -11.62 3.08
C ASP A 207 -30.82 -11.80 4.60
N HIS A 208 -29.85 -11.23 5.32
CA HIS A 208 -29.79 -11.30 6.78
C HIS A 208 -29.63 -9.91 7.39
N LEU A 209 -30.11 -9.75 8.65
CA LEU A 209 -29.88 -8.54 9.44
C LEU A 209 -28.65 -8.66 10.33
N SER A 210 -28.01 -9.81 10.37
CA SER A 210 -26.77 -10.06 11.09
C SER A 210 -25.89 -11.02 10.32
N TYR A 211 -24.57 -10.76 10.29
CA TYR A 211 -23.54 -11.58 9.65
C TYR A 211 -22.43 -11.88 10.65
N ASN A 212 -21.84 -13.06 10.54
CA ASN A 212 -20.78 -13.50 11.44
C ASN A 212 -19.41 -12.87 11.12
N SER A 213 -19.26 -12.32 9.91
CA SER A 213 -18.00 -11.70 9.46
C SER A 213 -18.25 -10.68 8.34
N MET A 214 -17.29 -9.77 8.13
CA MET A 214 -17.31 -8.84 7.00
C MET A 214 -17.24 -9.58 5.67
N GLU A 215 -16.52 -10.70 5.60
CA GLU A 215 -16.43 -11.52 4.40
C GLU A 215 -17.78 -12.03 3.94
N SER A 216 -18.60 -12.58 4.84
CA SER A 216 -19.93 -13.11 4.48
C SER A 216 -20.89 -12.01 3.99
N LEU A 217 -20.78 -10.80 4.51
CA LEU A 217 -21.53 -9.64 4.01
C LEU A 217 -21.05 -9.23 2.60
N ILE A 218 -19.73 -9.16 2.40
CA ILE A 218 -19.13 -8.83 1.11
C ILE A 218 -19.47 -9.91 0.07
N GLU A 219 -19.41 -11.18 0.44
CA GLU A 219 -19.75 -12.31 -0.44
C GLU A 219 -21.18 -12.16 -1.00
N GLU A 220 -22.18 -11.82 -0.16
CA GLU A 220 -23.56 -11.60 -0.63
C GLU A 220 -23.66 -10.43 -1.61
N VAL A 221 -23.12 -9.28 -1.25
CA VAL A 221 -23.21 -8.06 -2.07
C VAL A 221 -22.43 -8.23 -3.39
N PHE A 222 -21.26 -8.86 -3.33
CA PHE A 222 -20.44 -9.13 -4.49
C PHE A 222 -21.06 -10.18 -5.41
N SER A 223 -21.61 -11.26 -4.87
CA SER A 223 -22.37 -12.26 -5.65
C SER A 223 -23.51 -11.62 -6.42
N THR A 224 -24.30 -10.77 -5.77
CA THR A 224 -25.38 -10.03 -6.43
C THR A 224 -24.86 -9.11 -7.54
N TYR A 225 -23.73 -8.43 -7.32
CA TYR A 225 -23.10 -7.63 -8.37
C TYR A 225 -22.70 -8.49 -9.57
N LEU A 226 -22.05 -9.62 -9.33
CA LEU A 226 -21.63 -10.54 -10.39
C LEU A 226 -22.82 -11.05 -11.23
N ASP A 227 -23.92 -11.37 -10.58
CA ASP A 227 -25.11 -11.92 -11.27
C ASP A 227 -25.89 -10.85 -12.04
N GLU A 228 -25.97 -9.62 -11.53
CA GLU A 228 -26.73 -8.54 -12.14
C GLU A 228 -25.94 -7.78 -13.22
N MET A 229 -24.62 -7.69 -13.11
CA MET A 229 -23.80 -6.76 -13.88
C MET A 229 -22.83 -7.42 -14.82
N THR A 230 -22.62 -8.75 -14.72
CA THR A 230 -21.61 -9.45 -15.51
C THR A 230 -22.19 -10.60 -16.33
N SER A 231 -21.47 -11.02 -17.36
CA SER A 231 -21.84 -12.09 -18.27
C SER A 231 -20.84 -13.24 -18.24
N THR A 232 -21.22 -14.39 -18.83
CA THR A 232 -20.32 -15.56 -18.97
C THR A 232 -19.15 -15.32 -19.91
N ASP A 233 -19.19 -14.27 -20.73
CA ASP A 233 -18.10 -13.90 -21.64
C ASP A 233 -17.08 -12.96 -21.01
N ASP A 234 -17.38 -12.40 -19.85
CA ASP A 234 -16.50 -11.52 -19.13
C ASP A 234 -15.32 -12.28 -18.52
N ILE A 235 -14.18 -11.61 -18.38
CA ILE A 235 -12.94 -12.16 -17.85
C ILE A 235 -12.61 -11.43 -16.56
N PHE A 236 -12.22 -12.19 -15.53
CA PHE A 236 -11.88 -11.66 -14.22
C PHE A 236 -10.41 -11.90 -13.90
N CYS A 237 -9.67 -10.84 -13.65
CA CYS A 237 -8.31 -10.91 -13.11
C CYS A 237 -8.38 -10.77 -11.58
N LEU A 238 -8.10 -11.86 -10.89
CA LEU A 238 -8.23 -12.00 -9.45
C LEU A 238 -6.83 -11.92 -8.81
N ALA A 239 -6.59 -10.90 -8.01
CA ALA A 239 -5.37 -10.82 -7.20
C ALA A 239 -5.52 -11.77 -6.01
N MET A 240 -4.81 -12.89 -6.02
CA MET A 240 -4.93 -13.93 -4.99
C MET A 240 -4.38 -13.43 -3.64
N HIS A 241 -5.20 -13.56 -2.58
CA HIS A 241 -4.89 -13.08 -1.25
C HIS A 241 -5.57 -13.93 -0.18
N VAL A 242 -4.90 -14.13 0.97
CA VAL A 242 -5.41 -14.95 2.08
C VAL A 242 -6.77 -14.49 2.60
N LEU A 243 -7.07 -13.20 2.51
CA LEU A 243 -8.31 -12.64 3.06
C LEU A 243 -9.56 -13.00 2.26
N HIS A 244 -9.46 -13.24 0.95
CA HIS A 244 -10.65 -13.39 0.10
C HIS A 244 -10.62 -14.63 -0.83
N HIS A 245 -9.61 -15.50 -0.72
CA HIS A 245 -9.51 -16.64 -1.64
C HIS A 245 -10.70 -17.58 -1.52
N ASP A 246 -11.18 -17.91 -0.31
CA ASP A 246 -12.32 -18.80 -0.07
C ASP A 246 -13.60 -18.29 -0.75
N MET A 247 -13.87 -16.98 -0.65
CA MET A 247 -15.00 -16.36 -1.34
C MET A 247 -14.82 -16.42 -2.86
N LEU A 248 -13.61 -16.15 -3.39
CA LEU A 248 -13.36 -16.20 -4.82
C LEU A 248 -13.49 -17.61 -5.38
N GLU A 249 -13.06 -18.63 -4.68
CA GLU A 249 -13.23 -20.04 -5.08
C GLU A 249 -14.69 -20.38 -5.35
N LYS A 250 -15.58 -19.99 -4.44
CA LYS A 250 -17.03 -20.22 -4.56
C LYS A 250 -17.65 -19.43 -5.73
N LEU A 251 -17.32 -18.14 -5.83
CA LEU A 251 -17.98 -17.23 -6.78
C LEU A 251 -17.48 -17.38 -8.21
N PHE A 252 -16.25 -17.88 -8.42
CA PHE A 252 -15.61 -17.90 -9.74
C PHE A 252 -15.41 -19.28 -10.35
N GLU A 253 -15.90 -20.35 -9.74
CA GLU A 253 -15.77 -21.74 -10.23
C GLU A 253 -16.19 -21.90 -11.72
N LYS A 254 -17.20 -21.15 -12.16
CA LYS A 254 -17.78 -21.26 -13.51
C LYS A 254 -17.53 -20.04 -14.40
N ARG A 255 -16.67 -19.13 -13.99
CA ARG A 255 -16.36 -17.89 -14.70
C ARG A 255 -14.97 -17.95 -15.34
N LYS A 256 -14.74 -17.16 -16.38
CA LYS A 256 -13.42 -17.05 -17.00
C LYS A 256 -12.49 -16.24 -16.10
N THR A 257 -11.44 -16.86 -15.61
CA THR A 257 -10.54 -16.24 -14.63
C THR A 257 -9.09 -16.19 -15.11
N ILE A 258 -8.39 -15.18 -14.64
CA ILE A 258 -6.94 -15.06 -14.62
C ILE A 258 -6.56 -14.87 -13.14
N LEU A 259 -5.74 -15.77 -12.60
CA LEU A 259 -5.30 -15.68 -11.20
C LEU A 259 -3.93 -15.01 -11.14
N SER A 260 -3.80 -13.95 -10.33
CA SER A 260 -2.55 -13.22 -10.15
C SER A 260 -1.94 -13.52 -8.78
N PHE A 261 -0.78 -14.20 -8.79
CA PHE A 261 -0.01 -14.58 -7.61
C PHE A 261 1.19 -13.66 -7.48
N TYR A 262 1.08 -12.66 -6.64
CA TYR A 262 2.09 -11.65 -6.46
C TYR A 262 2.62 -11.63 -5.02
N GLN A 263 3.94 -11.56 -4.84
CA GLN A 263 4.58 -11.65 -3.53
C GLN A 263 4.10 -12.88 -2.74
N ASN A 264 4.06 -12.80 -1.42
CA ASN A 264 3.60 -13.90 -0.53
C ASN A 264 2.20 -13.58 0.05
N ARG A 265 1.30 -13.02 -0.76
CA ARG A 265 -0.06 -12.66 -0.32
C ARG A 265 -0.96 -13.89 -0.07
N LEU A 266 -0.64 -15.01 -0.70
CA LEU A 266 -1.30 -16.28 -0.48
C LEU A 266 -0.24 -17.38 -0.46
N GLU A 267 -0.16 -18.12 0.64
CA GLU A 267 0.62 -19.36 0.72
C GLU A 267 -0.20 -20.51 0.19
N LEU A 268 0.45 -21.39 -0.60
CA LEU A 268 -0.20 -22.60 -1.10
C LEU A 268 -0.22 -23.65 0.00
N PHE A 269 -1.40 -24.00 0.44
CA PHE A 269 -1.65 -25.05 1.44
C PHE A 269 -2.56 -26.13 0.84
N GLU A 270 -2.69 -27.29 1.49
CA GLU A 270 -3.55 -28.36 1.01
C GLU A 270 -5.04 -27.96 1.13
N ASP A 271 -5.55 -27.35 0.07
CA ASP A 271 -6.92 -26.94 -0.10
C ASP A 271 -7.46 -27.44 -1.45
N PRO A 272 -8.44 -28.38 -1.45
CA PRO A 272 -9.01 -28.90 -2.67
C PRO A 272 -9.74 -27.87 -3.53
N GLU A 273 -10.37 -26.85 -2.91
CA GLU A 273 -11.12 -25.80 -3.59
C GLU A 273 -10.16 -24.85 -4.31
N LEU A 274 -9.13 -24.38 -3.62
CA LEU A 274 -8.04 -23.58 -4.21
C LEU A 274 -7.36 -24.34 -5.37
N LYS A 275 -7.05 -25.63 -5.16
CA LYS A 275 -6.48 -26.49 -6.20
C LYS A 275 -7.41 -26.57 -7.42
N SER A 276 -8.73 -26.71 -7.20
CA SER A 276 -9.75 -26.74 -8.25
C SER A 276 -9.81 -25.40 -9.00
N LEU A 277 -9.83 -24.27 -8.30
CA LEU A 277 -9.83 -22.95 -8.91
C LEU A 277 -8.60 -22.75 -9.82
N ILE A 278 -7.40 -23.09 -9.32
CA ILE A 278 -6.17 -22.98 -10.09
C ILE A 278 -6.18 -23.91 -11.31
N GLN A 279 -6.68 -25.14 -11.18
CA GLN A 279 -6.76 -26.09 -12.29
C GLN A 279 -7.73 -25.65 -13.40
N ASN A 280 -8.79 -24.92 -13.05
CA ASN A 280 -9.85 -24.50 -13.96
C ASN A 280 -9.65 -23.09 -14.52
N THR A 281 -8.66 -22.34 -14.03
CA THR A 281 -8.37 -20.99 -14.53
C THR A 281 -7.89 -20.98 -15.98
N ASN A 282 -8.16 -19.90 -16.69
CA ASN A 282 -7.69 -19.71 -18.04
C ASN A 282 -6.20 -19.39 -18.11
N TYR A 283 -5.70 -18.57 -17.17
CA TYR A 283 -4.31 -18.18 -17.06
C TYR A 283 -3.92 -17.90 -15.61
N CYS A 284 -2.64 -18.13 -15.29
CA CYS A 284 -2.03 -17.61 -14.06
C CYS A 284 -0.97 -16.57 -14.41
N ILE A 285 -0.92 -15.49 -13.65
CA ILE A 285 0.13 -14.48 -13.70
C ILE A 285 0.96 -14.62 -12.42
N VAL A 286 2.28 -14.65 -12.55
CA VAL A 286 3.22 -14.71 -11.43
C VAL A 286 4.29 -13.64 -11.58
N ASP A 287 4.92 -13.25 -10.47
CA ASP A 287 5.99 -12.25 -10.43
C ASP A 287 7.40 -12.86 -10.58
N SER A 288 7.51 -14.17 -10.56
CA SER A 288 8.80 -14.86 -10.66
C SER A 288 8.69 -16.26 -11.28
N LYS A 289 9.75 -16.70 -11.94
CA LYS A 289 9.85 -18.05 -12.52
C LYS A 289 9.77 -19.17 -11.47
N HIS A 290 10.23 -18.89 -10.25
CA HIS A 290 10.14 -19.85 -9.15
C HIS A 290 8.69 -20.22 -8.83
N LYS A 291 7.79 -19.24 -8.85
CA LYS A 291 6.36 -19.49 -8.60
C LYS A 291 5.70 -20.35 -9.67
N ILE A 292 6.21 -20.36 -10.90
CA ILE A 292 5.71 -21.29 -11.94
C ILE A 292 5.84 -22.73 -11.45
N SER A 293 7.05 -23.12 -11.04
CA SER A 293 7.30 -24.49 -10.54
C SER A 293 6.46 -24.81 -9.32
N LEU A 294 6.35 -23.87 -8.37
CA LEU A 294 5.53 -24.06 -7.16
C LEU A 294 4.05 -24.31 -7.48
N LEU A 295 3.48 -23.54 -8.41
CA LEU A 295 2.07 -23.72 -8.80
C LEU A 295 1.86 -25.03 -9.59
N GLU A 296 2.76 -25.36 -10.53
CA GLU A 296 2.67 -26.60 -11.30
C GLU A 296 2.82 -27.84 -10.41
N ASP A 297 3.72 -27.82 -9.45
CA ASP A 297 3.90 -28.91 -8.45
C ASP A 297 2.67 -29.03 -7.54
N TYR A 298 2.10 -27.89 -7.10
CA TYR A 298 0.91 -27.87 -6.25
C TYR A 298 -0.31 -28.51 -6.92
N VAL A 299 -0.57 -28.19 -8.19
CA VAL A 299 -1.72 -28.74 -8.93
C VAL A 299 -1.42 -30.02 -9.67
N GLU A 300 -0.17 -30.47 -9.70
CA GLU A 300 0.31 -31.67 -10.43
C GLU A 300 -0.05 -31.64 -11.94
N LYS A 301 -0.09 -30.44 -12.52
CA LYS A 301 -0.49 -30.19 -13.91
C LYS A 301 0.25 -28.98 -14.47
N LYS A 302 0.60 -29.04 -15.75
CA LYS A 302 1.07 -27.86 -16.46
C LYS A 302 -0.06 -26.85 -16.64
N LEU A 303 0.20 -25.63 -16.24
CA LEU A 303 -0.74 -24.51 -16.31
C LEU A 303 -0.33 -23.50 -17.40
N PRO A 304 -1.26 -22.75 -17.96
CA PRO A 304 -0.96 -21.60 -18.79
C PRO A 304 -0.50 -20.43 -17.89
N ILE A 305 0.77 -20.42 -17.50
CA ILE A 305 1.36 -19.43 -16.58
C ILE A 305 2.23 -18.45 -17.37
N VAL A 306 2.11 -17.19 -17.03
CA VAL A 306 2.94 -16.09 -17.57
C VAL A 306 3.63 -15.39 -16.40
N ASP A 307 4.95 -15.26 -16.47
CA ASP A 307 5.70 -14.41 -15.55
C ASP A 307 5.69 -12.96 -16.03
N ILE A 308 5.12 -12.08 -15.23
CA ILE A 308 5.05 -10.65 -15.52
C ILE A 308 5.69 -9.90 -14.36
N THR A 309 6.81 -9.23 -14.66
CA THR A 309 7.45 -8.37 -13.67
C THR A 309 6.55 -7.17 -13.34
N PRO A 310 6.45 -6.76 -12.06
CA PRO A 310 5.75 -5.54 -11.67
C PRO A 310 6.50 -4.26 -12.07
N PHE A 311 7.76 -4.37 -12.47
CA PHE A 311 8.56 -3.23 -12.92
C PHE A 311 8.14 -2.75 -14.30
N ASP A 312 8.15 -1.44 -14.49
CA ASP A 312 7.91 -0.85 -15.80
C ASP A 312 9.05 -1.19 -16.76
N THR A 313 8.73 -1.94 -17.80
CA THR A 313 9.70 -2.35 -18.84
C THR A 313 10.16 -1.20 -19.74
N ARG A 314 9.60 0.00 -19.59
CA ARG A 314 10.07 1.22 -20.25
C ARG A 314 11.23 1.86 -19.48
N ALA A 315 12.01 1.05 -18.77
CA ALA A 315 13.18 1.54 -18.08
C ALA A 315 14.06 2.35 -19.03
N ASP A 316 14.39 3.56 -18.64
CA ASP A 316 15.39 4.35 -19.31
C ASP A 316 16.71 3.57 -19.39
N PHE A 317 17.40 3.68 -20.51
CA PHE A 317 18.73 3.10 -20.59
C PHE A 317 19.63 3.66 -19.49
N GLY A 318 20.43 2.78 -18.88
CA GLY A 318 21.40 3.20 -17.88
C GLY A 318 22.37 4.24 -18.44
N ILE A 319 22.68 5.24 -17.62
CA ILE A 319 23.65 6.29 -17.96
C ILE A 319 25.03 6.06 -17.33
N SER A 320 25.21 4.94 -16.62
CA SER A 320 26.43 4.65 -15.85
C SER A 320 27.73 4.73 -16.67
N GLN A 321 27.68 4.44 -17.97
CA GLN A 321 28.84 4.55 -18.86
C GLN A 321 29.19 6.00 -19.22
N GLN A 322 28.26 6.94 -19.03
CA GLN A 322 28.48 8.37 -19.25
C GLN A 322 29.06 9.06 -18.01
N LEU A 323 29.01 8.37 -16.85
CA LEU A 323 29.54 8.90 -15.60
C LEU A 323 31.05 8.66 -15.50
N THR A 324 31.78 9.62 -14.95
CA THR A 324 33.21 9.52 -14.67
C THR A 324 33.51 8.62 -13.49
N VAL A 325 32.50 8.30 -12.68
CA VAL A 325 32.58 7.45 -11.51
C VAL A 325 32.00 6.06 -11.79
N GLN A 326 32.50 5.07 -11.05
CA GLN A 326 32.00 3.71 -11.09
C GLN A 326 31.10 3.48 -9.88
N ASN A 327 29.79 3.64 -10.06
CA ASN A 327 28.82 3.37 -9.01
C ASN A 327 28.56 1.86 -8.91
N ILE A 328 28.56 1.34 -7.68
CA ILE A 328 28.36 -0.06 -7.32
C ILE A 328 27.16 -0.13 -6.38
N LEU A 329 26.06 -0.77 -6.79
CA LEU A 329 24.87 -0.94 -6.00
C LEU A 329 24.98 -2.18 -5.11
N VAL A 330 24.63 -2.05 -3.84
CA VAL A 330 24.62 -3.15 -2.87
C VAL A 330 23.30 -3.13 -2.11
N PRO A 331 22.34 -4.05 -2.39
CA PRO A 331 21.13 -4.20 -1.57
C PRO A 331 21.50 -4.64 -0.14
N ILE A 332 20.92 -3.96 0.88
CA ILE A 332 21.31 -4.19 2.27
C ILE A 332 20.19 -4.66 3.20
N ASP A 333 18.94 -4.74 2.72
CA ASP A 333 17.80 -5.02 3.60
C ASP A 333 17.77 -6.44 4.15
N THR A 334 18.40 -7.39 3.45
CA THR A 334 18.43 -8.82 3.82
C THR A 334 19.84 -9.35 4.07
N ILE A 335 20.84 -8.46 4.10
CA ILE A 335 22.23 -8.84 4.38
C ILE A 335 22.43 -9.16 5.87
N GLU A 336 23.13 -10.24 6.18
CA GLU A 336 23.61 -10.52 7.52
C GLU A 336 24.68 -9.51 7.93
N GLN A 337 24.65 -9.09 9.20
CA GLN A 337 25.54 -8.06 9.73
C GLN A 337 27.02 -8.36 9.49
N SER A 338 27.45 -9.61 9.70
CA SER A 338 28.84 -10.06 9.50
C SER A 338 29.30 -9.91 8.05
N LYS A 339 28.43 -10.25 7.10
CA LYS A 339 28.70 -10.08 5.66
C LYS A 339 28.72 -8.61 5.26
N PHE A 340 27.88 -7.78 5.88
CA PHE A 340 27.87 -6.34 5.63
C PHE A 340 29.19 -5.70 6.08
N GLU A 341 29.72 -6.07 7.27
CA GLU A 341 31.02 -5.63 7.74
C GLU A 341 32.16 -6.05 6.79
N GLU A 342 32.14 -7.31 6.34
CA GLU A 342 33.11 -7.82 5.37
C GLU A 342 33.12 -7.03 4.06
N LEU A 343 31.93 -6.69 3.55
CA LEU A 343 31.79 -5.88 2.34
C LEU A 343 32.32 -4.45 2.50
N ILE A 344 32.04 -3.80 3.63
CA ILE A 344 32.56 -2.46 3.92
C ILE A 344 34.09 -2.47 3.86
N LEU A 345 34.72 -3.45 4.50
CA LEU A 345 36.19 -3.58 4.53
C LEU A 345 36.75 -3.94 3.16
N LEU A 346 36.07 -4.77 2.39
CA LEU A 346 36.46 -5.11 1.02
C LEU A 346 36.43 -3.89 0.11
N PHE A 347 35.37 -3.09 0.18
CA PHE A 347 35.22 -1.89 -0.64
C PHE A 347 36.21 -0.81 -0.21
N ALA A 348 36.48 -0.64 1.09
CA ALA A 348 37.55 0.29 1.56
C ALA A 348 38.89 -0.03 0.92
N LYS A 349 39.29 -1.30 0.86
CA LYS A 349 40.48 -1.76 0.11
C LYS A 349 40.40 -1.55 -1.38
N TYR A 350 39.18 -1.76 -1.97
CA TYR A 350 38.98 -1.58 -3.40
C TYR A 350 39.14 -0.11 -3.84
N PHE A 351 38.80 0.84 -2.98
CA PHE A 351 38.99 2.28 -3.27
C PHE A 351 40.45 2.69 -3.39
N GLU A 352 41.37 1.96 -2.78
CA GLU A 352 42.84 2.18 -2.94
C GLU A 352 43.28 1.80 -4.36
N ILE A 353 42.59 0.84 -5.00
CA ILE A 353 42.92 0.35 -6.34
C ILE A 353 42.14 1.14 -7.40
N ASN A 354 40.92 1.56 -7.10
CA ASN A 354 40.03 2.26 -8.02
C ASN A 354 39.47 3.54 -7.39
N GLU A 355 40.15 4.65 -7.67
CA GLU A 355 39.75 5.96 -7.13
C GLU A 355 38.40 6.45 -7.63
N THR A 356 37.89 5.95 -8.77
CA THR A 356 36.59 6.35 -9.32
C THR A 356 35.42 5.56 -8.73
N ALA A 357 35.68 4.48 -8.00
CA ALA A 357 34.64 3.64 -7.43
C ALA A 357 33.87 4.36 -6.31
N ARG A 358 32.57 4.14 -6.28
CA ARG A 358 31.64 4.56 -5.22
C ARG A 358 30.69 3.41 -4.94
N VAL A 359 30.29 3.25 -3.68
CA VAL A 359 29.36 2.22 -3.24
C VAL A 359 28.08 2.87 -2.76
N HIS A 360 26.98 2.41 -3.29
CA HIS A 360 25.62 2.83 -2.99
C HIS A 360 24.90 1.68 -2.29
N PHE A 361 24.75 1.79 -0.98
CA PHE A 361 23.96 0.87 -0.19
C PHE A 361 22.48 1.16 -0.41
N PHE A 362 21.79 0.25 -1.09
CA PHE A 362 20.41 0.38 -1.48
C PHE A 362 19.48 -0.22 -0.42
N THR A 363 18.50 0.55 0.02
CA THR A 363 17.48 0.10 0.96
C THR A 363 16.09 0.54 0.55
N ARG A 364 15.11 -0.36 0.74
CA ARG A 364 13.68 -0.08 0.58
C ARG A 364 12.99 0.22 1.91
N ASN A 365 13.72 0.12 3.02
CA ASN A 365 13.19 0.42 4.33
C ASN A 365 12.83 1.92 4.43
N ALA A 366 11.56 2.21 4.70
CA ALA A 366 11.01 3.57 4.74
C ALA A 366 11.31 4.33 6.04
N ASP A 367 11.98 3.71 7.03
CA ASP A 367 12.34 4.40 8.28
C ASP A 367 13.18 5.64 7.97
N TRP A 368 12.71 6.80 8.41
CA TRP A 368 13.34 8.10 8.20
C TRP A 368 14.78 8.19 8.77
N ASN A 369 15.10 7.38 9.79
CA ASN A 369 16.45 7.28 10.36
C ASN A 369 17.36 6.29 9.61
N ARG A 370 16.83 5.53 8.64
CA ARG A 370 17.57 4.41 8.01
C ARG A 370 18.90 4.85 7.42
N VAL A 371 18.91 5.96 6.68
CA VAL A 371 20.13 6.51 6.05
C VAL A 371 21.21 6.80 7.08
N SER A 372 20.87 7.57 8.11
CA SER A 372 21.83 7.92 9.18
C SER A 372 22.27 6.70 9.98
N THR A 373 21.38 5.76 10.26
CA THR A 373 21.73 4.52 10.97
C THR A 373 22.75 3.70 10.19
N VAL A 374 22.55 3.53 8.87
CA VAL A 374 23.49 2.78 8.04
C VAL A 374 24.83 3.51 7.90
N LEU A 375 24.83 4.82 7.66
CA LEU A 375 26.06 5.60 7.56
C LEU A 375 26.88 5.58 8.86
N ASN A 376 26.22 5.75 10.02
CA ASN A 376 26.88 5.66 11.31
C ASN A 376 27.50 4.27 11.53
N TYR A 377 26.77 3.22 11.15
CA TYR A 377 27.30 1.86 11.24
C TYR A 377 28.55 1.66 10.35
N VAL A 378 28.53 2.16 9.11
CA VAL A 378 29.68 2.13 8.21
C VAL A 378 30.87 2.87 8.82
N GLN A 379 30.64 4.06 9.40
CA GLN A 379 31.70 4.83 10.09
C GLN A 379 32.28 4.08 11.28
N ASP A 380 31.46 3.40 12.07
CA ASP A 380 31.90 2.61 13.21
C ASP A 380 32.79 1.44 12.78
N VAL A 381 32.38 0.71 11.70
CA VAL A 381 33.20 -0.36 11.12
C VAL A 381 34.57 0.17 10.64
N LEU A 382 34.56 1.29 9.92
CA LEU A 382 35.80 1.92 9.46
C LEU A 382 36.69 2.34 10.61
N ARG A 383 36.12 2.95 11.66
CA ARG A 383 36.85 3.40 12.87
C ARG A 383 37.51 2.25 13.63
N ILE A 384 36.76 1.14 13.84
CA ILE A 384 37.26 -0.05 14.56
C ILE A 384 38.45 -0.67 13.82
N ASN A 385 38.51 -0.52 12.49
CA ASN A 385 39.55 -1.10 11.65
C ASN A 385 40.63 -0.07 11.22
N ASP A 386 40.75 1.07 11.91
CA ASP A 386 41.75 2.15 11.66
C ASP A 386 41.69 2.70 10.22
N LEU A 387 40.49 2.70 9.61
CA LEU A 387 40.27 3.24 8.27
C LEU A 387 39.64 4.65 8.33
N ASP A 388 39.75 5.39 7.21
CA ASP A 388 39.25 6.77 7.13
C ASP A 388 37.72 6.84 7.18
N THR A 389 37.14 7.31 8.29
CA THR A 389 35.72 7.46 8.49
C THR A 389 35.06 8.51 7.57
N ARG A 390 35.89 9.43 7.00
CA ARG A 390 35.43 10.47 6.07
C ARG A 390 34.92 9.88 4.73
N LEU A 391 35.25 8.61 4.45
CA LEU A 391 34.70 7.89 3.27
C LEU A 391 33.17 7.70 3.34
N ALA A 392 32.57 7.75 4.53
CA ALA A 392 31.13 7.58 4.76
C ALA A 392 30.58 8.75 5.58
N ARG A 393 30.21 9.87 4.92
CA ARG A 393 29.71 11.07 5.59
C ARG A 393 28.23 11.31 5.27
N GLY A 394 27.50 11.87 6.24
CA GLY A 394 26.15 12.38 6.04
C GLY A 394 26.15 13.81 5.49
N GLU A 395 25.02 14.23 4.92
CA GLU A 395 24.82 15.58 4.37
C GLU A 395 25.06 16.69 5.39
N ASP A 396 24.71 16.47 6.67
CA ASP A 396 24.93 17.44 7.77
C ASP A 396 26.43 17.66 8.07
N GLN A 397 27.27 16.70 7.77
CA GLN A 397 28.73 16.83 7.95
C GLN A 397 29.39 17.53 6.76
N LEU A 398 28.76 17.51 5.57
CA LEU A 398 29.21 18.26 4.41
C LEU A 398 29.03 19.77 4.58
N ALA A 399 27.95 20.19 5.24
CA ALA A 399 27.67 21.62 5.48
C ALA A 399 28.73 22.27 6.39
N ALA A 400 29.33 21.52 7.29
CA ALA A 400 30.38 22.01 8.19
C ALA A 400 31.76 22.18 7.53
N GLU A 401 31.97 21.65 6.33
CA GLU A 401 33.26 21.65 5.63
C GLU A 401 33.40 22.67 4.49
N PHE A 402 32.43 23.56 4.32
CA PHE A 402 32.52 24.61 3.29
C PHE A 402 33.76 25.53 3.47
N ASP A 403 34.38 25.50 4.65
CA ASP A 403 35.55 26.31 5.00
C ASP A 403 36.93 25.55 4.96
N LEU A 404 36.98 24.29 4.53
CA LEU A 404 38.22 23.55 4.40
C LEU A 404 38.90 23.70 3.05
N ASP A 405 40.24 23.90 3.05
CA ASP A 405 41.06 23.91 1.83
C ASP A 405 40.79 22.67 0.96
N GLU A 406 40.63 22.84 -0.35
CA GLU A 406 40.33 21.76 -1.31
C GLU A 406 41.29 20.57 -1.24
N GLU A 407 42.57 20.80 -0.88
CA GLU A 407 43.58 19.75 -0.75
C GLU A 407 43.34 18.79 0.42
N LYS A 408 42.40 19.08 1.35
CA LYS A 408 42.07 18.26 2.51
C LYS A 408 40.77 17.50 2.39
N LYS A 409 40.06 17.66 1.28
CA LYS A 409 38.77 16.98 1.05
C LYS A 409 39.02 15.53 0.66
N VAL A 410 38.66 14.58 1.53
CA VAL A 410 38.59 13.17 1.17
C VAL A 410 37.28 12.94 0.44
N PRO A 411 37.31 12.34 -0.77
CA PRO A 411 36.08 12.08 -1.51
C PRO A 411 35.22 11.05 -0.77
N ILE A 412 33.94 11.35 -0.66
CA ILE A 412 32.95 10.40 -0.13
C ILE A 412 32.83 9.22 -1.09
N LYS A 413 32.85 8.01 -0.57
CA LYS A 413 32.84 6.76 -1.31
C LYS A 413 31.65 5.86 -0.99
N PHE A 414 31.11 5.97 0.23
CA PHE A 414 29.94 5.23 0.65
C PHE A 414 28.71 6.14 0.70
N PHE A 415 27.66 5.73 0.02
CA PHE A 415 26.37 6.41 -0.06
C PHE A 415 25.27 5.46 0.39
N VAL A 416 24.14 5.99 0.85
CA VAL A 416 22.96 5.21 1.16
C VAL A 416 21.79 5.78 0.36
N ASP A 417 21.25 4.95 -0.53
CA ASP A 417 20.09 5.29 -1.35
C ASP A 417 18.84 4.62 -0.77
N GLN A 418 18.02 5.42 -0.11
CA GLN A 418 16.72 4.99 0.37
C GLN A 418 15.69 5.19 -0.73
N CYS A 419 15.29 4.11 -1.38
CA CYS A 419 14.38 4.11 -2.52
C CYS A 419 13.10 3.36 -2.16
N VAL A 420 12.02 4.09 -1.87
CA VAL A 420 10.75 3.52 -1.41
C VAL A 420 9.70 3.45 -2.52
N ASP A 421 9.91 4.12 -3.64
CA ASP A 421 9.02 4.18 -4.80
C ASP A 421 9.73 3.72 -6.08
N GLU A 422 8.94 3.36 -7.11
CA GLU A 422 9.47 2.84 -8.38
C GLU A 422 10.37 3.85 -9.11
N LEU A 423 10.02 5.14 -9.05
CA LEU A 423 10.77 6.19 -9.73
C LEU A 423 12.14 6.36 -9.10
N SER A 424 12.22 6.39 -7.77
CA SER A 424 13.49 6.49 -7.04
C SER A 424 14.36 5.26 -7.27
N ILE A 425 13.78 4.05 -7.30
CA ILE A 425 14.50 2.81 -7.61
C ILE A 425 15.04 2.84 -9.05
N SER A 426 14.19 3.19 -10.02
CA SER A 426 14.59 3.28 -11.43
C SER A 426 15.72 4.29 -11.62
N LYS A 427 15.61 5.47 -11.00
CA LYS A 427 16.66 6.50 -11.03
C LYS A 427 17.96 6.02 -10.40
N CYS A 428 17.88 5.36 -9.25
CA CYS A 428 19.04 4.79 -8.57
C CYS A 428 19.74 3.76 -9.47
N ILE A 429 19.02 2.75 -9.97
CA ILE A 429 19.57 1.68 -10.81
C ILE A 429 20.20 2.23 -12.09
N ARG A 430 19.60 3.25 -12.69
CA ARG A 430 20.06 3.86 -13.94
C ARG A 430 21.52 4.35 -13.88
N GLU A 431 21.97 4.82 -12.72
CA GLU A 431 23.30 5.38 -12.50
C GLU A 431 24.36 4.32 -12.11
N GLN A 432 23.92 3.09 -11.82
CA GLN A 432 24.80 2.03 -11.36
C GLN A 432 25.46 1.28 -12.50
N ARG A 433 26.72 0.93 -12.35
CA ARG A 433 27.49 0.14 -13.32
C ARG A 433 27.56 -1.34 -12.95
N ILE A 434 27.57 -1.64 -11.67
CA ILE A 434 27.69 -3.00 -11.13
C ILE A 434 26.67 -3.12 -10.00
N MET A 435 26.08 -4.29 -9.85
CA MET A 435 25.30 -4.68 -8.69
C MET A 435 26.01 -5.85 -8.01
N VAL A 436 26.21 -5.75 -6.70
CA VAL A 436 26.76 -6.80 -5.86
C VAL A 436 25.66 -7.26 -4.92
N ASP A 437 25.13 -8.43 -5.18
CA ASP A 437 24.14 -9.09 -4.33
C ASP A 437 24.80 -10.26 -3.59
N VAL A 438 24.80 -10.19 -2.26
CA VAL A 438 25.34 -11.22 -1.36
C VAL A 438 24.25 -11.81 -0.46
N THR A 439 23.00 -11.55 -0.78
CA THR A 439 21.88 -12.15 -0.06
C THR A 439 21.88 -13.64 -0.29
N THR A 440 21.79 -14.42 0.77
CA THR A 440 21.54 -15.88 0.66
C THR A 440 20.09 -16.07 0.23
N GLN A 441 19.92 -16.74 -0.90
CA GLN A 441 18.62 -17.28 -1.32
C GLN A 441 18.11 -18.31 -0.33
#